data_4d4a83e76ffee4f81f35fadb3358a32b
#
_entry.id   4d4a83e76ffee4f81f35fadb3358a32b
#
_cell.length_a   1.000
_cell.length_b   1.000
_cell.length_c   1.000
_cell.angle_alpha   90.00
_cell.angle_beta   90.00
_cell.angle_gamma   90.00
#
_symmetry.space_group_name_H-M   'P 1'
#
loop_
_entity.id
_entity.type
_entity.pdbx_description
1 polymer ?
#
loop_
_entity_poly.entity_id
_entity_poly.type
_entity_poly.pdbx_seq_one_letter_code
_entity_poly.pdbx_strand_id
1 'polypeptide(L)'
;MPLVARPHPPALPHGAIREVLPGVHFVTGTVRMAKPPLRFSRNMVIVREADRLVLVNCVRLDTAGLAALDALGKVTDVVRLAAGHGMDDPFYRERYNAKVWTVAGQRYTAGFDANAKDVYLEPDVSMGPGTELPLTDARLYTIRASPPEALLVLDRHDGTVVAGDCLQNWGKTDAYFNWLARVMMPVMGFIRPHNVGPAWLKACKPPKEDVRGILGLDFANLLPAHGEAVIGNAREQFRAAIERVS
;
A
#
# COMPACT_ATOMS: atom_id res chain seq x y z
N MET A 1 0.29 6.45 25.29
CA MET A 1 0.29 7.91 25.13
C MET A 1 -1.09 8.32 24.61
N PRO A 2 -1.63 9.51 24.95
CA PRO A 2 -2.89 9.94 24.37
C PRO A 2 -2.76 10.09 22.84
N LEU A 3 -3.79 9.66 22.09
CA LEU A 3 -3.85 9.82 20.64
C LEU A 3 -3.98 11.30 20.28
N VAL A 4 -3.26 11.71 19.24
CA VAL A 4 -3.39 13.07 18.70
C VAL A 4 -4.56 13.07 17.73
N ALA A 5 -5.67 13.73 18.12
CA ALA A 5 -6.81 13.90 17.23
C ALA A 5 -6.39 14.68 15.96
N ARG A 6 -6.67 14.12 14.79
CA ARG A 6 -6.42 14.77 13.50
C ARG A 6 -7.70 14.79 12.69
N PRO A 7 -8.03 15.91 12.02
CA PRO A 7 -9.11 15.92 11.06
C PRO A 7 -8.78 14.95 9.92
N HIS A 8 -9.78 14.28 9.39
CA HIS A 8 -9.58 13.42 8.23
C HIS A 8 -9.11 14.26 7.03
N PRO A 9 -8.07 13.81 6.32
CA PRO A 9 -7.65 14.50 5.10
C PRO A 9 -8.82 14.57 4.10
N PRO A 10 -8.97 15.68 3.36
CA PRO A 10 -9.96 15.74 2.29
C PRO A 10 -9.62 14.74 1.19
N ALA A 11 -10.62 14.26 0.47
CA ALA A 11 -10.39 13.48 -0.74
C ALA A 11 -9.61 14.32 -1.75
N LEU A 12 -8.50 13.79 -2.22
CA LEU A 12 -7.74 14.34 -3.34
C LEU A 12 -8.20 13.67 -4.64
N PRO A 13 -7.88 14.21 -5.82
CA PRO A 13 -8.24 13.59 -7.08
C PRO A 13 -7.86 12.11 -7.13
N HIS A 14 -8.79 11.26 -7.54
CA HIS A 14 -8.59 9.83 -7.72
C HIS A 14 -9.36 9.33 -8.95
N GLY A 15 -9.00 8.15 -9.45
CA GLY A 15 -9.70 7.46 -10.53
C GLY A 15 -10.89 6.65 -10.03
N ALA A 16 -11.61 6.06 -10.97
CA ALA A 16 -12.64 5.08 -10.66
C ALA A 16 -12.05 3.80 -10.06
N ILE A 17 -12.83 3.10 -9.26
CA ILE A 17 -12.51 1.74 -8.81
C ILE A 17 -12.61 0.82 -10.04
N ARG A 18 -11.55 0.07 -10.32
CA ARG A 18 -11.47 -0.85 -11.46
C ARG A 18 -11.26 -2.27 -10.94
N GLU A 19 -12.01 -3.22 -11.41
CA GLU A 19 -11.71 -4.63 -11.19
C GLU A 19 -10.52 -5.02 -12.07
N VAL A 20 -9.44 -5.50 -11.48
CA VAL A 20 -8.20 -5.88 -12.18
C VAL A 20 -8.00 -7.39 -12.23
N LEU A 21 -8.60 -8.09 -11.28
CA LEU A 21 -8.74 -9.55 -11.23
C LEU A 21 -10.10 -9.85 -10.59
N PRO A 22 -10.73 -11.00 -10.86
CA PRO A 22 -12.03 -11.33 -10.28
C PRO A 22 -12.06 -11.16 -8.75
N GLY A 23 -12.93 -10.25 -8.25
CA GLY A 23 -13.02 -9.92 -6.82
C GLY A 23 -11.86 -9.09 -6.25
N VAL A 24 -10.94 -8.61 -7.09
CA VAL A 24 -9.84 -7.73 -6.67
C VAL A 24 -9.90 -6.43 -7.46
N HIS A 25 -10.10 -5.33 -6.75
CA HIS A 25 -10.24 -4.01 -7.36
C HIS A 25 -9.06 -3.12 -6.99
N PHE A 26 -8.81 -2.14 -7.85
CA PHE A 26 -7.68 -1.24 -7.77
C PHE A 26 -8.14 0.19 -8.04
N VAL A 27 -7.71 1.12 -7.20
CA VAL A 27 -7.98 2.54 -7.40
C VAL A 27 -6.72 3.35 -7.21
N THR A 28 -6.42 4.19 -8.18
CA THR A 28 -5.31 5.13 -8.12
C THR A 28 -5.82 6.49 -7.64
N GLY A 29 -5.20 7.02 -6.62
CA GLY A 29 -5.49 8.36 -6.10
C GLY A 29 -4.22 9.16 -5.89
N THR A 30 -4.35 10.25 -5.18
CA THR A 30 -3.29 11.24 -4.99
C THR A 30 -2.77 11.24 -3.57
N VAL A 31 -1.46 11.41 -3.40
CA VAL A 31 -0.84 11.79 -2.14
C VAL A 31 -0.14 13.15 -2.29
N ARG A 32 -0.11 13.91 -1.20
CA ARG A 32 0.59 15.20 -1.11
C ARG A 32 1.62 15.13 0.00
N MET A 33 2.87 15.44 -0.35
CA MET A 33 3.92 15.73 0.61
C MET A 33 4.03 17.25 0.81
N ALA A 34 4.37 17.67 2.03
CA ALA A 34 4.49 19.09 2.37
C ALA A 34 5.87 19.68 1.99
N LYS A 35 6.94 18.91 2.22
CA LYS A 35 8.32 19.36 2.01
C LYS A 35 9.17 18.24 1.38
N PRO A 36 9.59 18.39 0.13
CA PRO A 36 9.13 19.37 -0.87
C PRO A 36 7.63 19.18 -1.20
N PRO A 37 6.93 20.18 -1.77
CA PRO A 37 5.51 20.13 -2.04
C PRO A 37 5.22 19.25 -3.28
N LEU A 38 5.44 17.96 -3.14
CA LEU A 38 5.20 16.97 -4.19
C LEU A 38 3.76 16.46 -4.10
N ARG A 39 3.17 16.23 -5.27
CA ARG A 39 1.92 15.51 -5.44
C ARG A 39 2.12 14.42 -6.49
N PHE A 40 1.77 13.19 -6.16
CA PHE A 40 1.95 12.02 -7.02
C PHE A 40 0.91 10.94 -6.70
N SER A 41 0.87 9.89 -7.50
CA SER A 41 -0.11 8.82 -7.37
C SER A 41 0.25 7.83 -6.25
N ARG A 42 -0.80 7.28 -5.65
CA ARG A 42 -0.75 6.09 -4.81
C ARG A 42 -2.01 5.25 -5.03
N ASN A 43 -1.96 3.99 -4.65
CA ASN A 43 -3.03 3.05 -4.93
C ASN A 43 -3.59 2.43 -3.65
N MET A 44 -4.88 2.11 -3.72
CA MET A 44 -5.57 1.24 -2.79
C MET A 44 -6.00 -0.02 -3.53
N VAL A 45 -5.79 -1.17 -2.91
CA VAL A 45 -6.35 -2.43 -3.36
C VAL A 45 -7.58 -2.75 -2.51
N ILE A 46 -8.64 -3.23 -3.14
CA ILE A 46 -9.88 -3.67 -2.49
C ILE A 46 -10.05 -5.14 -2.80
N VAL A 47 -9.99 -5.98 -1.79
CA VAL A 47 -10.19 -7.42 -1.94
C VAL A 47 -11.58 -7.77 -1.44
N ARG A 48 -12.38 -8.37 -2.32
CA ARG A 48 -13.70 -8.87 -1.97
C ARG A 48 -13.62 -10.31 -1.49
N GLU A 49 -14.26 -10.59 -0.37
CA GLU A 49 -14.46 -11.93 0.18
C GLU A 49 -15.93 -12.10 0.56
N ALA A 50 -16.67 -12.82 -0.26
CA ALA A 50 -18.13 -12.93 -0.21
C ALA A 50 -18.80 -11.54 -0.32
N ASP A 51 -19.45 -11.07 0.73
CA ASP A 51 -20.08 -9.75 0.84
C ASP A 51 -19.20 -8.70 1.55
N ARG A 52 -18.01 -9.09 2.02
CA ARG A 52 -17.08 -8.24 2.75
C ARG A 52 -16.01 -7.66 1.84
N LEU A 53 -15.54 -6.48 2.19
CA LEU A 53 -14.43 -5.80 1.53
C LEU A 53 -13.30 -5.55 2.53
N VAL A 54 -12.10 -5.93 2.14
CA VAL A 54 -10.85 -5.61 2.83
C VAL A 54 -10.10 -4.56 2.01
N LEU A 55 -9.87 -3.38 2.61
CA LEU A 55 -9.15 -2.28 1.97
C LEU A 55 -7.67 -2.35 2.34
N VAL A 56 -6.78 -2.33 1.36
CA VAL A 56 -5.34 -2.38 1.60
C VAL A 56 -4.68 -1.09 1.12
N ASN A 57 -3.90 -0.43 2.00
CA ASN A 57 -3.22 0.85 1.76
C ASN A 57 -4.20 1.96 1.31
N CYS A 58 -5.14 2.31 2.16
CA CYS A 58 -6.30 3.15 1.85
C CYS A 58 -5.96 4.47 1.15
N VAL A 59 -6.78 4.79 0.15
CA VAL A 59 -6.87 6.10 -0.51
C VAL A 59 -8.22 6.72 -0.19
N ARG A 60 -8.24 7.96 0.27
CA ARG A 60 -9.46 8.70 0.55
C ARG A 60 -10.27 8.92 -0.73
N LEU A 61 -11.46 8.34 -0.80
CA LEU A 61 -12.39 8.50 -1.91
C LEU A 61 -13.33 9.69 -1.66
N ASP A 62 -13.77 10.32 -2.72
CA ASP A 62 -14.83 11.33 -2.71
C ASP A 62 -16.22 10.67 -2.59
N THR A 63 -17.28 11.48 -2.61
CA THR A 63 -18.65 10.97 -2.45
C THR A 63 -19.02 9.95 -3.51
N ALA A 64 -18.63 10.17 -4.77
CA ALA A 64 -18.94 9.26 -5.88
C ALA A 64 -18.14 7.95 -5.74
N GLY A 65 -16.85 8.05 -5.39
CA GLY A 65 -16.00 6.90 -5.13
C GLY A 65 -16.48 6.07 -3.93
N LEU A 66 -16.97 6.72 -2.87
CA LEU A 66 -17.56 6.04 -1.71
C LEU A 66 -18.85 5.31 -2.07
N ALA A 67 -19.72 5.93 -2.88
CA ALA A 67 -20.94 5.27 -3.37
C ALA A 67 -20.60 4.03 -4.24
N ALA A 68 -19.58 4.13 -5.07
CA ALA A 68 -19.09 3.00 -5.86
C ALA A 68 -18.51 1.89 -4.97
N LEU A 69 -17.78 2.24 -3.91
CA LEU A 69 -17.25 1.29 -2.93
C LEU A 69 -18.39 0.59 -2.18
N ASP A 70 -19.39 1.34 -1.71
CA ASP A 70 -20.55 0.83 -0.99
C ASP A 70 -21.37 -0.16 -1.85
N ALA A 71 -21.40 0.05 -3.18
CA ALA A 71 -22.05 -0.86 -4.14
C ALA A 71 -21.30 -2.20 -4.34
N LEU A 72 -20.00 -2.28 -4.03
CA LEU A 72 -19.23 -3.52 -4.12
C LEU A 72 -19.46 -4.47 -2.94
N GLY A 73 -19.78 -3.94 -1.76
CA GLY A 73 -20.00 -4.74 -0.57
C GLY A 73 -19.72 -3.95 0.73
N LYS A 74 -19.71 -4.64 1.85
CA LYS A 74 -19.50 -4.06 3.17
C LYS A 74 -18.01 -3.98 3.52
N VAL A 75 -17.49 -2.78 3.73
CA VAL A 75 -16.12 -2.60 4.25
C VAL A 75 -16.08 -3.08 5.71
N THR A 76 -15.26 -4.06 5.99
CA THR A 76 -15.08 -4.65 7.33
C THR A 76 -13.68 -4.46 7.89
N ASP A 77 -12.68 -4.37 7.02
CA ASP A 77 -11.27 -4.38 7.41
C ASP A 77 -10.45 -3.39 6.59
N VAL A 78 -9.49 -2.78 7.26
CA VAL A 78 -8.48 -1.87 6.69
C VAL A 78 -7.11 -2.41 7.03
N VAL A 79 -6.29 -2.68 6.03
CA VAL A 79 -4.96 -3.28 6.17
C VAL A 79 -3.89 -2.30 5.69
N ARG A 80 -2.95 -1.95 6.55
CA ARG A 80 -1.78 -1.15 6.20
C ARG A 80 -0.54 -2.03 6.13
N LEU A 81 0.11 -2.07 4.97
CA LEU A 81 1.30 -2.86 4.72
C LEU A 81 2.60 -2.07 4.91
N ALA A 82 2.60 -0.78 4.59
CA ALA A 82 3.76 0.09 4.68
C ALA A 82 3.50 1.30 5.59
N ALA A 83 4.51 1.73 6.34
CA ALA A 83 4.39 2.84 7.29
C ALA A 83 4.07 4.20 6.64
N GLY A 84 4.47 4.39 5.38
CA GLY A 84 4.16 5.58 4.57
C GLY A 84 2.69 5.69 4.15
N HIS A 85 1.91 4.62 4.32
CA HIS A 85 0.49 4.55 4.04
C HIS A 85 -0.33 4.56 5.34
N GLY A 86 -1.64 4.76 5.28
CA GLY A 86 -2.51 4.73 6.47
C GLY A 86 -3.04 6.08 6.92
N MET A 87 -2.70 7.17 6.23
CA MET A 87 -3.21 8.50 6.55
C MET A 87 -4.73 8.62 6.40
N ASP A 88 -5.35 7.75 5.61
CA ASP A 88 -6.79 7.70 5.37
C ASP A 88 -7.50 6.59 6.17
N ASP A 89 -6.75 5.70 6.86
CA ASP A 89 -7.31 4.59 7.64
C ASP A 89 -8.27 5.06 8.74
N PRO A 90 -7.99 6.18 9.50
CA PRO A 90 -8.93 6.69 10.50
C PRO A 90 -10.30 7.02 9.95
N PHE A 91 -10.36 7.55 8.71
CA PHE A 91 -11.62 7.85 8.04
C PHE A 91 -12.45 6.59 7.76
N TYR A 92 -11.83 5.55 7.23
CA TYR A 92 -12.51 4.29 6.93
C TYR A 92 -12.93 3.55 8.18
N ARG A 93 -12.08 3.58 9.23
CA ARG A 93 -12.45 3.06 10.55
C ARG A 93 -13.71 3.73 11.09
N GLU A 94 -13.76 5.05 11.11
CA GLU A 94 -14.89 5.80 11.65
C GLU A 94 -16.15 5.61 10.80
N ARG A 95 -16.03 5.70 9.46
CA ARG A 95 -17.18 5.59 8.55
C ARG A 95 -17.85 4.23 8.56
N TYR A 96 -17.05 3.15 8.60
CA TYR A 96 -17.54 1.78 8.42
C TYR A 96 -17.45 0.94 9.68
N ASN A 97 -16.93 1.46 10.78
CA ASN A 97 -16.55 0.69 11.96
C ASN A 97 -15.62 -0.49 11.59
N ALA A 98 -14.72 -0.24 10.63
CA ALA A 98 -13.81 -1.23 10.11
C ALA A 98 -12.69 -1.53 11.09
N LYS A 99 -12.29 -2.81 11.18
CA LYS A 99 -11.15 -3.25 11.98
C LYS A 99 -9.85 -2.86 11.28
N VAL A 100 -8.92 -2.26 12.03
CA VAL A 100 -7.66 -1.75 11.49
C VAL A 100 -6.51 -2.69 11.81
N TRP A 101 -5.80 -3.09 10.76
CA TRP A 101 -4.68 -4.02 10.80
C TRP A 101 -3.41 -3.32 10.33
N THR A 102 -2.30 -3.51 11.04
CA THR A 102 -0.99 -2.99 10.64
C THR A 102 0.10 -4.01 10.86
N VAL A 103 1.21 -3.90 10.14
CA VAL A 103 2.37 -4.77 10.35
C VAL A 103 2.96 -4.52 11.74
N ALA A 104 3.26 -5.59 12.48
CA ALA A 104 3.85 -5.51 13.81
C ALA A 104 5.14 -4.67 13.79
N GLY A 105 5.27 -3.75 14.75
CA GLY A 105 6.38 -2.79 14.82
C GLY A 105 6.15 -1.49 14.07
N GLN A 106 5.09 -1.36 13.28
CA GLN A 106 4.68 -0.08 12.70
C GLN A 106 3.86 0.74 13.70
N ARG A 107 3.92 2.06 13.55
CA ARG A 107 3.10 3.02 14.32
C ARG A 107 2.41 3.97 13.35
N TYR A 108 1.21 4.42 13.70
CA TYR A 108 0.49 5.45 12.94
C TYR A 108 0.99 6.85 13.30
N THR A 109 2.11 7.23 12.71
CA THR A 109 2.75 8.53 12.88
C THR A 109 2.90 9.23 11.53
N ALA A 110 3.29 10.49 11.51
CA ALA A 110 3.61 11.17 10.25
C ALA A 110 4.94 10.67 9.69
N GLY A 111 4.92 10.14 8.46
CA GLY A 111 6.13 9.67 7.76
C GLY A 111 6.71 8.36 8.29
N PHE A 112 8.02 8.17 8.09
CA PHE A 112 8.75 6.94 8.39
C PHE A 112 9.47 6.96 9.76
N ASP A 113 9.28 7.98 10.59
CA ASP A 113 9.94 8.04 11.90
C ASP A 113 9.30 7.08 12.89
N ALA A 114 9.96 5.95 13.13
CA ALA A 114 9.54 4.95 14.10
C ALA A 114 9.49 5.49 15.56
N ASN A 115 10.19 6.57 15.86
CA ASN A 115 10.28 7.20 17.17
C ASN A 115 9.33 8.40 17.33
N ALA A 116 8.59 8.78 16.29
CA ALA A 116 7.66 9.89 16.36
C ALA A 116 6.65 9.66 17.49
N LYS A 117 6.41 10.72 18.28
CA LYS A 117 5.51 10.65 19.44
C LYS A 117 4.05 10.92 19.10
N ASP A 118 3.80 11.48 17.92
CA ASP A 118 2.47 11.91 17.47
C ASP A 118 1.68 10.75 16.86
N VAL A 119 1.31 9.77 17.68
CA VAL A 119 0.46 8.65 17.25
C VAL A 119 -0.98 9.13 17.09
N TYR A 120 -1.57 8.94 15.90
CA TYR A 120 -2.91 9.40 15.59
C TYR A 120 -3.96 8.28 15.46
N LEU A 121 -3.52 7.02 15.45
CA LEU A 121 -4.39 5.84 15.43
C LEU A 121 -3.69 4.68 16.12
N GLU A 122 -4.44 3.93 16.94
CA GLU A 122 -4.02 2.62 17.41
C GLU A 122 -4.71 1.55 16.58
N PRO A 123 -3.97 0.60 15.98
CA PRO A 123 -4.57 -0.49 15.24
C PRO A 123 -5.27 -1.47 16.18
N ASP A 124 -6.28 -2.17 15.65
CA ASP A 124 -6.96 -3.23 16.41
C ASP A 124 -6.14 -4.53 16.39
N VAL A 125 -5.32 -4.73 15.33
CA VAL A 125 -4.46 -5.90 15.18
C VAL A 125 -3.08 -5.52 14.66
N SER A 126 -2.05 -6.04 15.32
CA SER A 126 -0.67 -6.01 14.84
C SER A 126 -0.37 -7.36 14.15
N MET A 127 -0.17 -7.32 12.83
CA MET A 127 0.06 -8.49 12.00
C MET A 127 1.53 -8.92 12.03
N GLY A 128 1.76 -10.20 12.25
CA GLY A 128 3.07 -10.84 12.21
C GLY A 128 2.97 -12.29 11.77
N PRO A 129 4.07 -13.05 11.85
CA PRO A 129 4.04 -14.48 11.54
C PRO A 129 2.97 -15.20 12.35
N GLY A 130 2.09 -15.97 11.67
CA GLY A 130 1.02 -16.75 12.32
C GLY A 130 -0.23 -15.94 12.67
N THR A 131 -0.30 -14.65 12.38
CA THR A 131 -1.54 -13.88 12.55
C THR A 131 -2.58 -14.37 11.56
N GLU A 132 -3.77 -14.71 12.04
CA GLU A 132 -4.95 -14.98 11.20
C GLU A 132 -5.41 -13.68 10.55
N LEU A 133 -5.39 -13.65 9.22
CA LEU A 133 -5.69 -12.46 8.42
C LEU A 133 -7.20 -12.35 8.11
N PRO A 134 -7.69 -11.15 7.71
CA PRO A 134 -9.11 -10.95 7.38
C PRO A 134 -9.53 -11.62 6.05
N LEU A 135 -8.62 -12.27 5.35
CA LEU A 135 -8.81 -12.99 4.09
C LEU A 135 -8.36 -14.44 4.27
N THR A 136 -9.17 -15.40 3.83
CA THR A 136 -8.95 -16.84 4.10
C THR A 136 -7.79 -17.43 3.29
N ASP A 137 -7.50 -16.87 2.12
CA ASP A 137 -6.43 -17.30 1.21
C ASP A 137 -5.19 -16.41 1.27
N ALA A 138 -5.05 -15.62 2.36
CA ALA A 138 -3.97 -14.66 2.49
C ALA A 138 -2.89 -15.12 3.47
N ARG A 139 -1.65 -14.76 3.17
CA ARG A 139 -0.51 -14.84 4.08
C ARG A 139 0.35 -13.60 4.00
N LEU A 140 1.13 -13.32 5.05
CA LEU A 140 2.09 -12.23 5.07
C LEU A 140 3.49 -12.72 4.76
N TYR A 141 4.19 -11.97 3.91
CA TYR A 141 5.64 -12.00 3.82
C TYR A 141 6.19 -10.74 4.46
N THR A 142 6.78 -10.85 5.64
CA THR A 142 7.29 -9.71 6.41
C THR A 142 8.74 -9.42 6.04
N ILE A 143 9.04 -8.14 5.82
CA ILE A 143 10.38 -7.62 5.54
C ILE A 143 10.87 -6.89 6.80
N ARG A 144 11.99 -7.34 7.37
CA ARG A 144 12.62 -6.77 8.56
C ARG A 144 13.31 -5.45 8.21
N ALA A 145 12.53 -4.40 8.07
CA ALA A 145 12.97 -3.03 7.81
C ALA A 145 12.71 -2.16 9.06
N SER A 146 13.10 -0.90 9.04
CA SER A 146 12.81 0.04 10.12
C SER A 146 12.20 1.33 9.55
N PRO A 147 10.86 1.51 9.64
CA PRO A 147 9.86 0.57 10.15
C PRO A 147 9.71 -0.68 9.25
N PRO A 148 9.20 -1.81 9.80
CA PRO A 148 8.98 -3.02 9.03
C PRO A 148 7.89 -2.83 7.96
N GLU A 149 7.89 -3.65 6.93
CA GLU A 149 6.88 -3.69 5.89
C GLU A 149 6.49 -5.14 5.59
N ALA A 150 5.33 -5.37 5.02
CA ALA A 150 4.94 -6.69 4.57
C ALA A 150 4.31 -6.65 3.17
N LEU A 151 4.40 -7.78 2.50
CA LEU A 151 3.58 -8.11 1.34
C LEU A 151 2.39 -8.94 1.80
N LEU A 152 1.21 -8.61 1.30
CA LEU A 152 0.04 -9.47 1.42
C LEU A 152 0.02 -10.38 0.20
N VAL A 153 0.15 -11.69 0.42
CA VAL A 153 0.18 -12.70 -0.63
C VAL A 153 -1.15 -13.42 -0.61
N LEU A 154 -1.89 -13.35 -1.71
CA LEU A 154 -3.15 -14.05 -1.93
C LEU A 154 -2.90 -15.26 -2.83
N ASP A 155 -3.41 -16.43 -2.45
CA ASP A 155 -3.21 -17.67 -3.21
C ASP A 155 -4.10 -17.75 -4.46
N ARG A 156 -5.05 -16.81 -4.63
CA ARG A 156 -5.92 -16.72 -5.81
C ARG A 156 -5.19 -16.16 -7.04
N HIS A 157 -5.73 -16.47 -8.24
CA HIS A 157 -5.28 -15.93 -9.53
C HIS A 157 -3.79 -16.22 -9.83
N ASP A 158 -3.35 -17.46 -9.64
CA ASP A 158 -1.95 -17.89 -9.82
C ASP A 158 -0.97 -17.11 -8.92
N GLY A 159 -1.42 -16.72 -7.74
CA GLY A 159 -0.72 -15.91 -6.77
C GLY A 159 -0.79 -14.41 -7.10
N THR A 160 -1.28 -13.64 -6.13
CA THR A 160 -1.35 -12.17 -6.22
C THR A 160 -0.67 -11.53 -5.03
N VAL A 161 0.32 -10.69 -5.27
CA VAL A 161 1.01 -9.91 -4.24
C VAL A 161 0.47 -8.50 -4.20
N VAL A 162 0.06 -8.03 -3.02
CA VAL A 162 -0.19 -6.60 -2.75
C VAL A 162 1.00 -6.05 -1.99
N ALA A 163 1.60 -4.98 -2.51
CA ALA A 163 2.79 -4.37 -1.94
C ALA A 163 2.51 -2.95 -1.43
N GLY A 164 3.33 -2.52 -0.47
CA GLY A 164 3.44 -1.13 -0.02
C GLY A 164 4.48 -0.35 -0.81
N ASP A 165 5.49 0.18 -0.09
CA ASP A 165 6.55 1.00 -0.66
C ASP A 165 7.70 0.18 -1.25
N CYS A 166 7.84 -1.09 -0.87
CA CYS A 166 8.97 -1.94 -1.26
C CYS A 166 9.02 -2.27 -2.75
N LEU A 167 7.86 -2.52 -3.38
CA LEU A 167 7.76 -2.80 -4.83
C LEU A 167 6.88 -1.75 -5.51
N GLN A 168 7.39 -1.13 -6.56
CA GLN A 168 6.75 -0.02 -7.26
C GLN A 168 6.79 -0.26 -8.78
N ASN A 169 5.77 0.24 -9.50
CA ASN A 169 5.71 0.08 -10.95
C ASN A 169 5.29 1.36 -11.67
N TRP A 170 6.03 2.44 -11.48
CA TRP A 170 5.85 3.67 -12.25
C TRP A 170 6.65 3.62 -13.54
N GLY A 171 6.06 3.20 -14.66
CA GLY A 171 6.68 3.30 -15.98
C GLY A 171 6.77 4.74 -16.49
N LYS A 172 5.87 5.60 -16.04
CA LYS A 172 5.79 7.03 -16.38
C LYS A 172 5.05 7.80 -15.28
N THR A 173 5.15 9.13 -15.31
CA THR A 173 4.31 10.02 -14.48
C THR A 173 2.88 10.06 -15.05
N ASP A 174 1.89 10.13 -14.17
CA ASP A 174 0.47 10.13 -14.51
C ASP A 174 -0.22 11.49 -14.23
N ALA A 175 -1.55 11.53 -14.34
CA ALA A 175 -2.35 12.75 -14.15
C ALA A 175 -2.30 13.30 -12.72
N TYR A 176 -1.93 12.48 -11.74
CA TYR A 176 -1.91 12.86 -10.32
C TYR A 176 -0.61 13.55 -9.91
N PHE A 177 0.41 13.56 -10.77
CA PHE A 177 1.69 14.24 -10.53
C PHE A 177 1.56 15.74 -10.77
N ASN A 178 2.02 16.57 -9.81
CA ASN A 178 2.25 17.98 -10.10
C ASN A 178 3.54 18.17 -10.91
N TRP A 179 3.74 19.39 -11.45
CA TRP A 179 4.91 19.67 -12.30
C TRP A 179 6.24 19.39 -11.59
N LEU A 180 6.32 19.72 -10.29
CA LEU A 180 7.54 19.51 -9.51
C LEU A 180 7.86 18.01 -9.35
N ALA A 181 6.85 17.17 -9.06
CA ALA A 181 7.02 15.73 -8.99
C ALA A 181 7.40 15.12 -10.36
N ARG A 182 6.84 15.66 -11.46
CA ARG A 182 7.19 15.22 -12.83
C ARG A 182 8.67 15.45 -13.18
N VAL A 183 9.29 16.47 -12.58
CA VAL A 183 10.72 16.78 -12.78
C VAL A 183 11.60 16.03 -11.78
N MET A 184 11.25 16.05 -10.50
CA MET A 184 12.12 15.51 -9.44
C MET A 184 12.11 13.98 -9.37
N MET A 185 10.95 13.35 -9.45
CA MET A 185 10.85 11.91 -9.20
C MET A 185 11.56 11.03 -10.23
N PRO A 186 11.62 11.36 -11.54
CA PRO A 186 12.48 10.65 -12.48
C PRO A 186 13.96 10.71 -12.11
N VAL A 187 14.47 11.91 -11.75
CA VAL A 187 15.87 12.12 -11.35
C VAL A 187 16.20 11.35 -10.07
N MET A 188 15.25 11.23 -9.15
CA MET A 188 15.38 10.46 -7.91
C MET A 188 15.26 8.94 -8.11
N GLY A 189 15.02 8.46 -9.33
CA GLY A 189 14.93 7.04 -9.66
C GLY A 189 13.59 6.37 -9.35
N PHE A 190 12.53 7.14 -9.06
CA PHE A 190 11.20 6.58 -8.80
C PHE A 190 10.50 6.11 -10.07
N ILE A 191 10.65 6.87 -11.16
CA ILE A 191 9.96 6.59 -12.42
C ILE A 191 10.76 5.55 -13.21
N ARG A 192 10.47 4.30 -12.85
CA ARG A 192 11.06 3.11 -13.45
C ARG A 192 10.07 1.95 -13.31
N PRO A 193 9.76 1.20 -14.36
CA PRO A 193 8.94 0.01 -14.25
C PRO A 193 9.65 -1.06 -13.41
N HIS A 194 8.87 -1.91 -12.77
CA HIS A 194 9.33 -3.07 -12.00
C HIS A 194 10.48 -2.73 -11.03
N ASN A 195 10.28 -1.72 -10.18
CA ASN A 195 11.33 -1.16 -9.34
C ASN A 195 11.18 -1.57 -7.86
N VAL A 196 12.30 -1.69 -7.16
CA VAL A 196 12.30 -1.68 -5.69
C VAL A 196 12.32 -0.23 -5.25
N GLY A 197 11.45 0.13 -4.30
CA GLY A 197 11.23 1.52 -3.89
C GLY A 197 12.50 2.24 -3.42
N PRO A 198 13.02 3.25 -4.17
CA PRO A 198 14.32 3.85 -3.86
C PRO A 198 14.33 4.62 -2.54
N ALA A 199 13.25 5.34 -2.21
CA ALA A 199 13.13 6.03 -0.93
C ALA A 199 12.97 5.05 0.22
N TRP A 200 12.22 3.97 0.02
CA TRP A 200 12.04 2.93 1.02
C TRP A 200 13.36 2.22 1.34
N LEU A 201 14.13 1.81 0.33
CA LEU A 201 15.46 1.22 0.52
C LEU A 201 16.37 2.14 1.36
N LYS A 202 16.38 3.44 1.04
CA LYS A 202 17.21 4.43 1.73
C LYS A 202 16.74 4.68 3.16
N ALA A 203 15.43 4.83 3.37
CA ALA A 203 14.85 5.20 4.66
C ALA A 203 14.74 4.01 5.61
N CYS A 204 14.26 2.87 5.13
CA CYS A 204 13.90 1.71 5.96
C CYS A 204 15.01 0.66 6.06
N LYS A 205 16.03 0.71 5.18
CA LYS A 205 17.24 -0.13 5.20
C LYS A 205 16.94 -1.62 5.42
N PRO A 206 16.12 -2.25 4.56
CA PRO A 206 15.79 -3.65 4.72
C PRO A 206 17.01 -4.55 4.55
N PRO A 207 17.07 -5.71 5.23
CA PRO A 207 18.04 -6.74 4.90
C PRO A 207 17.88 -7.18 3.45
N LYS A 208 18.97 -7.27 2.71
CA LYS A 208 18.93 -7.67 1.30
C LYS A 208 18.38 -9.08 1.09
N GLU A 209 18.61 -9.97 2.02
CA GLU A 209 18.08 -11.33 2.01
C GLU A 209 16.55 -11.36 2.08
N ASP A 210 15.93 -10.46 2.85
CA ASP A 210 14.47 -10.34 2.92
C ASP A 210 13.89 -9.84 1.59
N VAL A 211 14.55 -8.85 0.97
CA VAL A 211 14.12 -8.34 -0.34
C VAL A 211 14.29 -9.41 -1.42
N ARG A 212 15.43 -10.11 -1.45
CA ARG A 212 15.68 -11.21 -2.40
C ARG A 212 14.76 -12.41 -2.16
N GLY A 213 14.38 -12.66 -0.90
CA GLY A 213 13.44 -13.72 -0.53
C GLY A 213 12.05 -13.57 -1.16
N ILE A 214 11.68 -12.35 -1.63
CA ILE A 214 10.44 -12.12 -2.39
C ILE A 214 10.37 -13.01 -3.63
N LEU A 215 11.51 -13.31 -4.26
CA LEU A 215 11.58 -14.21 -5.43
C LEU A 215 11.24 -15.66 -5.10
N GLY A 216 11.26 -16.04 -3.84
CA GLY A 216 10.81 -17.35 -3.36
C GLY A 216 9.30 -17.47 -3.22
N LEU A 217 8.56 -16.35 -3.33
CA LEU A 217 7.11 -16.36 -3.36
C LEU A 217 6.62 -16.75 -4.76
N ASP A 218 5.52 -17.50 -4.78
CA ASP A 218 4.86 -17.85 -6.05
C ASP A 218 3.75 -16.86 -6.33
N PHE A 219 3.94 -16.02 -7.36
CA PHE A 219 2.95 -15.01 -7.77
C PHE A 219 3.08 -14.62 -9.24
N ALA A 220 1.97 -14.57 -9.92
CA ALA A 220 1.85 -14.06 -11.27
C ALA A 220 1.48 -12.57 -11.31
N ASN A 221 0.84 -12.05 -10.25
CA ASN A 221 0.30 -10.69 -10.23
C ASN A 221 0.89 -9.88 -9.09
N LEU A 222 1.08 -8.57 -9.34
CA LEU A 222 1.53 -7.62 -8.33
C LEU A 222 0.71 -6.33 -8.40
N LEU A 223 0.13 -5.95 -7.27
CA LEU A 223 -0.66 -4.74 -7.08
C LEU A 223 0.10 -3.80 -6.13
N PRO A 224 0.90 -2.88 -6.67
CA PRO A 224 1.76 -2.02 -5.85
C PRO A 224 0.97 -0.83 -5.30
N ALA A 225 1.39 -0.30 -4.16
CA ALA A 225 0.87 0.98 -3.67
C ALA A 225 1.27 2.16 -4.57
N HIS A 226 2.23 1.96 -5.49
CA HIS A 226 2.73 3.00 -6.39
C HIS A 226 2.93 2.49 -7.81
N GLY A 227 2.31 3.16 -8.78
CA GLY A 227 2.37 2.83 -10.20
C GLY A 227 1.26 1.86 -10.63
N GLU A 228 1.41 1.24 -11.80
CA GLU A 228 0.39 0.39 -12.40
C GLU A 228 0.45 -1.04 -11.85
N ALA A 229 -0.71 -1.71 -11.81
CA ALA A 229 -0.79 -3.14 -11.55
C ALA A 229 -0.03 -3.94 -12.62
N VAL A 230 0.63 -5.03 -12.21
CA VAL A 230 1.28 -5.98 -13.13
C VAL A 230 0.50 -7.28 -13.06
N ILE A 231 -0.12 -7.65 -14.15
CA ILE A 231 -0.94 -8.85 -14.27
C ILE A 231 -0.24 -9.85 -15.19
N GLY A 232 -0.03 -11.04 -14.66
CA GLY A 232 0.74 -12.10 -15.34
C GLY A 232 2.25 -11.87 -15.29
N ASN A 233 2.99 -12.89 -14.93
CA ASN A 233 4.46 -12.90 -14.94
C ASN A 233 5.17 -11.83 -14.08
N ALA A 234 4.49 -11.28 -13.04
CA ALA A 234 5.03 -10.18 -12.25
C ALA A 234 6.36 -10.56 -11.55
N ARG A 235 6.46 -11.76 -10.98
CA ARG A 235 7.69 -12.21 -10.32
C ARG A 235 8.92 -12.10 -11.22
N GLU A 236 8.80 -12.55 -12.46
CA GLU A 236 9.89 -12.51 -13.42
C GLU A 236 10.24 -11.08 -13.85
N GLN A 237 9.22 -10.24 -14.05
CA GLN A 237 9.42 -8.83 -14.40
C GLN A 237 10.17 -8.05 -13.31
N PHE A 238 9.95 -8.38 -12.04
CA PHE A 238 10.64 -7.73 -10.91
C PHE A 238 11.99 -8.37 -10.57
N ARG A 239 12.31 -9.58 -11.08
CA ARG A 239 13.52 -10.34 -10.76
C ARG A 239 14.79 -9.49 -10.79
N ALA A 240 15.06 -8.84 -11.91
CA ALA A 240 16.29 -8.06 -12.08
C ALA A 240 16.40 -6.88 -11.12
N ALA A 241 15.29 -6.27 -10.71
CA ALA A 241 15.30 -5.18 -9.74
C ALA A 241 15.57 -5.68 -8.32
N ILE A 242 14.96 -6.81 -7.95
CA ILE A 242 15.11 -7.44 -6.63
C ILE A 242 16.54 -7.99 -6.46
N GLU A 243 17.10 -8.64 -7.46
CA GLU A 243 18.47 -9.20 -7.42
C GLU A 243 19.56 -8.12 -7.30
N ARG A 244 19.31 -6.90 -7.84
CA ARG A 244 20.23 -5.77 -7.72
C ARG A 244 20.30 -5.14 -6.33
N VAL A 245 19.42 -5.50 -5.41
CA VAL A 245 19.47 -4.95 -4.04
C VAL A 245 20.75 -5.47 -3.36
N SER A 246 21.66 -4.53 -3.08
CA SER A 246 23.01 -4.77 -2.55
C SER A 246 23.08 -4.53 -1.03
#